data_61c98daf119d778ee4d658ab858d15c8
#
_entry.id   61c98daf119d778ee4d658ab858d15c8
#
_cell.length_a   1.000
_cell.length_b   1.000
_cell.length_c   1.000
_cell.angle_alpha   90.00
_cell.angle_beta   90.00
_cell.angle_gamma   90.00
#
_symmetry.space_group_name_H-M   'P 1'
#
loop_
_entity.id
_entity.type
_entity.pdbx_description
1 polymer ?
#
loop_
_entity_poly.entity_id
_entity_poly.type
_entity_poly.pdbx_seq_one_letter_code
_entity_poly.pdbx_strand_id
1 'polypeptide(L)'
;MTRTPAAFGALVLGGGVHGLATAWRLAQRGVERVGLVERFRLHHDRGSSHGAGRITRSTYGDARYVRLMQTAHTEDWPELERASGRTLLHHCDGVFWGPPAGDLDRYHAAVVAAGAPGVERIEPAEARRRFPTFAFPDAHAVLHDRTGGVVAAADTLLALDRLCRIEGVHVLEDTRVLGLAPTSDPVVVDTDRGRLLAERVVVTAGAWVGDLVPALRPRVLVQRQHVGYFALEGDPLDARAPRFPVWVHLGAPDSGVHYGLPEFGRPGIKAAWHATGIGADDPDDSTGPDSGAIDRVRRFLSAQLARPLGDTLHAETCLYANTADEHFVIGALPGAPRVVVGSCCSGHGFKFAPLVGRLLAGLALDGVTGVPAFEAERAAFAAPLQG
;
A
#
# COMPACT_ATOMS: atom_id res chain seq x y z
N MET A 1 42.81 2.01 10.25
CA MET A 1 42.39 2.89 9.11
C MET A 1 40.87 3.06 9.20
N THR A 2 40.39 4.19 9.66
CA THR A 2 38.97 4.52 9.65
C THR A 2 38.55 4.76 8.18
N ARG A 3 37.74 3.85 7.63
CA ARG A 3 37.18 4.04 6.29
C ARG A 3 36.37 5.35 6.33
N THR A 4 36.64 6.27 5.40
CA THR A 4 35.77 7.43 5.19
C THR A 4 34.35 6.94 4.98
N PRO A 5 33.34 7.47 5.73
CA PRO A 5 31.97 7.07 5.55
C PRO A 5 31.50 7.25 4.10
N ALA A 6 30.70 6.31 3.60
CA ALA A 6 30.16 6.44 2.26
C ALA A 6 29.21 7.64 2.21
N ALA A 7 29.49 8.61 1.35
CA ALA A 7 28.64 9.76 1.14
C ALA A 7 27.66 9.51 -0.02
N PHE A 8 26.38 9.83 0.18
CA PHE A 8 25.28 9.70 -0.78
C PHE A 8 24.65 11.07 -1.05
N GLY A 9 24.25 11.35 -2.27
CA GLY A 9 23.40 12.50 -2.57
C GLY A 9 22.00 12.33 -1.96
N ALA A 10 21.48 11.09 -1.95
CA ALA A 10 20.28 10.75 -1.23
C ALA A 10 20.34 9.31 -0.69
N LEU A 11 19.77 9.08 0.50
CA LEU A 11 19.67 7.78 1.12
C LEU A 11 18.21 7.48 1.47
N VAL A 12 17.70 6.34 1.00
CA VAL A 12 16.34 5.87 1.29
C VAL A 12 16.44 4.75 2.34
N LEU A 13 15.70 4.88 3.43
CA LEU A 13 15.71 3.93 4.55
C LEU A 13 14.44 3.08 4.53
N GLY A 14 14.58 1.82 4.10
CA GLY A 14 13.53 0.82 3.92
C GLY A 14 13.30 0.46 2.45
N GLY A 15 13.54 -0.80 2.09
CA GLY A 15 13.44 -1.36 0.73
C GLY A 15 12.08 -1.93 0.36
N GLY A 16 11.00 -1.52 1.05
CA GLY A 16 9.64 -1.82 0.65
C GLY A 16 9.23 -1.11 -0.65
N VAL A 17 7.99 -1.31 -1.09
CA VAL A 17 7.51 -0.76 -2.38
C VAL A 17 7.66 0.76 -2.49
N HIS A 18 7.41 1.51 -1.41
CA HIS A 18 7.57 2.97 -1.41
C HIS A 18 9.04 3.38 -1.46
N GLY A 19 9.91 2.66 -0.76
CA GLY A 19 11.35 2.95 -0.78
C GLY A 19 11.98 2.67 -2.14
N LEU A 20 11.67 1.53 -2.75
CA LEU A 20 12.12 1.21 -4.11
C LEU A 20 11.62 2.24 -5.12
N ALA A 21 10.33 2.60 -5.07
CA ALA A 21 9.77 3.62 -5.95
C ALA A 21 10.45 4.99 -5.76
N THR A 22 10.74 5.37 -4.51
CA THR A 22 11.43 6.63 -4.19
C THR A 22 12.88 6.61 -4.69
N ALA A 23 13.62 5.54 -4.45
CA ALA A 23 15.00 5.42 -4.88
C ALA A 23 15.13 5.47 -6.42
N TRP A 24 14.23 4.78 -7.12
CA TRP A 24 14.14 4.85 -8.58
C TRP A 24 13.88 6.30 -9.05
N ARG A 25 12.89 7.00 -8.46
CA ARG A 25 12.56 8.39 -8.82
C ARG A 25 13.72 9.37 -8.55
N LEU A 26 14.43 9.20 -7.44
CA LEU A 26 15.62 10.02 -7.14
C LEU A 26 16.72 9.81 -8.19
N ALA A 27 17.00 8.56 -8.56
CA ALA A 27 17.99 8.23 -9.57
C ALA A 27 17.60 8.75 -10.96
N GLN A 28 16.33 8.57 -11.38
CA GLN A 28 15.80 9.16 -12.64
C GLN A 28 15.97 10.68 -12.71
N ARG A 29 15.93 11.36 -11.56
CA ARG A 29 16.10 12.80 -11.48
C ARG A 29 17.56 13.24 -11.40
N GLY A 30 18.50 12.31 -11.65
CA GLY A 30 19.91 12.58 -11.73
C GLY A 30 20.61 12.79 -10.39
N VAL A 31 20.03 12.32 -9.27
CA VAL A 31 20.72 12.37 -7.98
C VAL A 31 21.93 11.44 -8.03
N GLU A 32 23.12 12.02 -7.84
CA GLU A 32 24.34 11.24 -7.78
C GLU A 32 24.36 10.35 -6.53
N ARG A 33 24.74 9.07 -6.71
CA ARG A 33 24.89 8.11 -5.62
C ARG A 33 23.65 8.00 -4.71
N VAL A 34 22.53 7.56 -5.27
CA VAL A 34 21.36 7.17 -4.48
C VAL A 34 21.67 5.85 -3.77
N GLY A 35 21.46 5.81 -2.45
CA GLY A 35 21.52 4.58 -1.64
C GLY A 35 20.15 4.14 -1.17
N LEU A 36 19.93 2.84 -1.10
CA LEU A 36 18.76 2.20 -0.51
C LEU A 36 19.21 1.23 0.58
N VAL A 37 18.82 1.48 1.82
CA VAL A 37 19.16 0.63 2.98
C VAL A 37 17.98 -0.23 3.34
N GLU A 38 18.17 -1.54 3.38
CA GLU A 38 17.15 -2.49 3.79
C GLU A 38 17.68 -3.37 4.95
N ARG A 39 16.86 -3.50 6.00
CA ARG A 39 17.19 -4.28 7.19
C ARG A 39 17.36 -5.76 6.90
N PHE A 40 16.59 -6.27 5.95
CA PHE A 40 16.59 -7.66 5.49
C PHE A 40 17.11 -7.73 4.05
N ARG A 41 16.88 -8.82 3.36
CA ARG A 41 17.01 -8.86 1.90
C ARG A 41 15.79 -8.24 1.25
N LEU A 42 15.96 -7.66 0.06
CA LEU A 42 14.81 -7.23 -0.73
C LEU A 42 13.87 -8.42 -0.99
N HIS A 43 12.59 -8.12 -1.18
CA HIS A 43 11.54 -9.13 -1.42
C HIS A 43 11.23 -10.05 -0.23
N HIS A 44 11.67 -9.71 1.00
CA HIS A 44 11.31 -10.44 2.21
C HIS A 44 9.80 -10.37 2.50
N ASP A 45 9.30 -11.27 3.33
CA ASP A 45 7.89 -11.41 3.72
C ASP A 45 7.54 -10.83 5.11
N ARG A 46 8.44 -10.05 5.71
CA ARG A 46 8.28 -9.55 7.08
C ARG A 46 7.48 -8.26 7.21
N GLY A 47 7.32 -7.52 6.12
CA GLY A 47 6.67 -6.20 6.12
C GLY A 47 5.27 -6.22 5.53
N SER A 48 4.97 -5.11 4.82
CA SER A 48 3.66 -4.86 4.20
C SER A 48 3.67 -5.06 2.68
N SER A 49 4.83 -5.27 2.05
CA SER A 49 4.96 -5.21 0.59
C SER A 49 4.91 -6.57 -0.13
N HIS A 50 5.08 -7.68 0.58
CA HIS A 50 5.10 -9.03 0.02
C HIS A 50 3.72 -9.53 -0.46
N GLY A 51 3.69 -10.72 -1.08
CA GLY A 51 2.48 -11.39 -1.57
C GLY A 51 2.22 -11.12 -3.06
N ALA A 52 1.32 -11.91 -3.67
CA ALA A 52 1.14 -11.92 -5.12
C ALA A 52 0.40 -10.68 -5.64
N GLY A 53 -0.71 -10.30 -5.02
CA GLY A 53 -1.59 -9.25 -5.52
C GLY A 53 -2.06 -8.26 -4.45
N ARG A 54 -2.42 -7.04 -4.90
CA ARG A 54 -3.09 -5.99 -4.13
C ARG A 54 -4.24 -5.41 -4.95
N ILE A 55 -5.25 -4.88 -4.27
CA ILE A 55 -6.34 -4.17 -4.94
C ILE A 55 -5.85 -2.83 -5.47
N THR A 56 -6.18 -2.49 -6.72
CA THR A 56 -6.24 -1.10 -7.19
C THR A 56 -7.69 -0.70 -7.40
N ARG A 57 -8.00 0.60 -7.19
CA ARG A 57 -9.37 1.12 -7.23
C ARG A 57 -9.38 2.64 -7.17
N SER A 58 -10.38 3.31 -7.74
CA SER A 58 -10.65 4.73 -7.52
C SER A 58 -11.65 4.99 -6.41
N THR A 59 -12.39 3.98 -5.98
CA THR A 59 -13.42 4.09 -4.95
C THR A 59 -12.83 4.22 -3.56
N TYR A 60 -12.96 5.41 -2.95
CA TYR A 60 -12.52 5.76 -1.59
C TYR A 60 -13.61 6.56 -0.86
N GLY A 61 -13.61 6.50 0.48
CA GLY A 61 -14.49 7.32 1.32
C GLY A 61 -13.98 8.76 1.57
N ASP A 62 -12.89 9.15 0.91
CA ASP A 62 -12.27 10.47 0.98
C ASP A 62 -11.87 10.90 -0.44
N ALA A 63 -12.38 12.05 -0.88
CA ALA A 63 -12.16 12.59 -2.23
C ALA A 63 -10.67 12.89 -2.51
N ARG A 64 -9.84 13.13 -1.49
CA ARG A 64 -8.40 13.30 -1.64
C ARG A 64 -7.77 12.06 -2.26
N TYR A 65 -8.06 10.89 -1.68
CA TYR A 65 -7.53 9.61 -2.18
C TYR A 65 -8.12 9.22 -3.54
N VAL A 66 -9.37 9.59 -3.83
CA VAL A 66 -9.94 9.41 -5.17
C VAL A 66 -9.10 10.19 -6.21
N ARG A 67 -8.83 11.48 -5.96
CA ARG A 67 -8.00 12.31 -6.86
C ARG A 67 -6.56 11.80 -6.99
N LEU A 68 -5.94 11.39 -5.88
CA LEU A 68 -4.60 10.81 -5.90
C LEU A 68 -4.56 9.51 -6.69
N MET A 69 -5.59 8.65 -6.57
CA MET A 69 -5.67 7.43 -7.37
C MET A 69 -5.89 7.70 -8.85
N GLN A 70 -6.70 8.71 -9.21
CA GLN A 70 -6.84 9.14 -10.60
C GLN A 70 -5.47 9.55 -11.18
N THR A 71 -4.69 10.36 -10.46
CA THR A 71 -3.33 10.72 -10.85
C THR A 71 -2.44 9.49 -10.98
N ALA A 72 -2.44 8.59 -9.99
CA ALA A 72 -1.64 7.37 -10.04
C ALA A 72 -1.99 6.49 -11.25
N HIS A 73 -3.29 6.32 -11.57
CA HIS A 73 -3.75 5.50 -12.69
C HIS A 73 -3.44 6.12 -14.06
N THR A 74 -3.48 7.45 -14.16
CA THR A 74 -3.28 8.13 -15.47
C THR A 74 -1.83 8.48 -15.75
N GLU A 75 -1.00 8.63 -14.74
CA GLU A 75 0.38 9.09 -14.88
C GLU A 75 1.40 8.06 -14.38
N ASP A 76 1.33 7.72 -13.08
CA ASP A 76 2.43 7.05 -12.41
C ASP A 76 2.52 5.54 -12.72
N TRP A 77 1.39 4.83 -12.75
CA TRP A 77 1.38 3.42 -13.14
C TRP A 77 1.77 3.22 -14.60
N PRO A 78 1.18 3.96 -15.58
CA PRO A 78 1.60 3.85 -16.98
C PRO A 78 3.09 4.15 -17.19
N GLU A 79 3.66 5.08 -16.44
CA GLU A 79 5.08 5.37 -16.50
C GLU A 79 5.92 4.19 -16.00
N LEU A 80 5.57 3.61 -14.85
CA LEU A 80 6.27 2.46 -14.29
C LEU A 80 6.17 1.24 -15.21
N GLU A 81 4.99 0.95 -15.77
CA GLU A 81 4.79 -0.14 -16.72
C GLU A 81 5.65 0.04 -17.96
N ARG A 82 5.68 1.25 -18.53
CA ARG A 82 6.53 1.58 -19.69
C ARG A 82 8.02 1.44 -19.36
N ALA A 83 8.45 1.95 -18.22
CA ALA A 83 9.86 1.88 -17.81
C ALA A 83 10.31 0.45 -17.55
N SER A 84 9.46 -0.38 -16.95
CA SER A 84 9.77 -1.77 -16.63
C SER A 84 9.55 -2.74 -17.79
N GLY A 85 8.75 -2.37 -18.79
CA GLY A 85 8.29 -3.25 -19.87
C GLY A 85 7.36 -4.37 -19.38
N ARG A 86 6.68 -4.16 -18.24
CA ARG A 86 5.79 -5.16 -17.61
C ARG A 86 4.39 -4.62 -17.42
N THR A 87 3.39 -5.48 -17.59
CA THR A 87 2.02 -5.20 -17.13
C THR A 87 1.96 -5.46 -15.63
N LEU A 88 1.66 -4.42 -14.86
CA LEU A 88 1.60 -4.46 -13.39
C LEU A 88 0.18 -4.25 -12.86
N LEU A 89 -0.68 -3.58 -13.64
CA LEU A 89 -2.10 -3.44 -13.36
C LEU A 89 -2.92 -4.39 -14.23
N HIS A 90 -3.69 -5.25 -13.60
CA HIS A 90 -4.59 -6.20 -14.25
C HIS A 90 -6.03 -5.81 -13.94
N HIS A 91 -6.69 -5.16 -14.89
CA HIS A 91 -8.08 -4.71 -14.73
C HIS A 91 -9.05 -5.90 -14.68
N CYS A 92 -9.97 -5.86 -13.70
CA CYS A 92 -11.01 -6.88 -13.54
C CYS A 92 -12.28 -6.30 -12.89
N ASP A 93 -12.45 -4.99 -12.97
CA ASP A 93 -13.47 -4.23 -12.23
C ASP A 93 -13.33 -4.34 -10.71
N GLY A 94 -14.06 -3.50 -9.98
CA GLY A 94 -14.19 -3.52 -8.53
C GLY A 94 -15.64 -3.39 -8.13
N VAL A 95 -16.05 -4.12 -7.10
CA VAL A 95 -17.39 -4.01 -6.52
C VAL A 95 -17.32 -3.70 -5.04
N PHE A 96 -18.10 -2.70 -4.63
CA PHE A 96 -18.17 -2.25 -3.25
C PHE A 96 -19.64 -2.30 -2.83
N TRP A 97 -19.94 -2.97 -1.72
CA TRP A 97 -21.32 -3.03 -1.23
C TRP A 97 -21.35 -3.07 0.29
N GLY A 98 -22.50 -2.77 0.83
CA GLY A 98 -22.72 -2.81 2.25
C GLY A 98 -24.16 -2.42 2.62
N PRO A 99 -24.54 -2.59 3.90
CA PRO A 99 -25.87 -2.20 4.36
C PRO A 99 -26.08 -0.68 4.28
N PRO A 100 -27.33 -0.21 4.23
CA PRO A 100 -27.64 1.23 4.12
C PRO A 100 -27.03 2.09 5.23
N ALA A 101 -26.84 1.53 6.43
CA ALA A 101 -26.19 2.22 7.56
C ALA A 101 -24.65 2.16 7.51
N GLY A 102 -24.07 1.57 6.46
CA GLY A 102 -22.62 1.45 6.29
C GLY A 102 -22.03 2.66 5.58
N ASP A 103 -20.74 2.56 5.32
CA ASP A 103 -19.89 3.64 4.74
C ASP A 103 -20.14 3.90 3.25
N LEU A 104 -20.99 3.13 2.56
CA LEU A 104 -21.08 3.18 1.10
C LEU A 104 -21.52 4.55 0.56
N ASP A 105 -22.44 5.24 1.27
CA ASP A 105 -22.89 6.57 0.86
C ASP A 105 -21.76 7.61 0.98
N ARG A 106 -20.90 7.50 2.00
CA ARG A 106 -19.68 8.31 2.14
C ARG A 106 -18.72 8.07 0.97
N TYR A 107 -18.52 6.82 0.58
CA TYR A 107 -17.69 6.45 -0.56
C TYR A 107 -18.27 7.01 -1.87
N HIS A 108 -19.58 6.89 -2.09
CA HIS A 108 -20.23 7.45 -3.27
C HIS A 108 -20.11 8.98 -3.33
N ALA A 109 -20.38 9.67 -2.20
CA ALA A 109 -20.22 11.12 -2.12
C ALA A 109 -18.80 11.59 -2.44
N ALA A 110 -17.78 10.89 -1.95
CA ALA A 110 -16.38 11.21 -2.22
C ALA A 110 -16.01 11.01 -3.69
N VAL A 111 -16.50 9.95 -4.32
CA VAL A 111 -16.33 9.67 -5.75
C VAL A 111 -16.97 10.75 -6.61
N VAL A 112 -18.20 11.16 -6.29
CA VAL A 112 -18.90 12.24 -6.97
C VAL A 112 -18.15 13.57 -6.81
N ALA A 113 -17.75 13.91 -5.59
CA ALA A 113 -16.99 15.14 -5.29
C ALA A 113 -15.63 15.21 -6.01
N ALA A 114 -15.01 14.07 -6.29
CA ALA A 114 -13.75 13.99 -7.04
C ALA A 114 -13.94 13.89 -8.57
N GLY A 115 -15.17 13.74 -9.05
CA GLY A 115 -15.45 13.57 -10.46
C GLY A 115 -14.82 12.32 -11.07
N ALA A 116 -14.90 11.17 -10.39
CA ALA A 116 -14.29 9.92 -10.85
C ALA A 116 -15.17 9.23 -11.92
N PRO A 117 -14.79 9.22 -13.20
CA PRO A 117 -15.67 8.83 -14.30
C PRO A 117 -15.90 7.32 -14.42
N GLY A 118 -15.15 6.50 -13.71
CA GLY A 118 -15.21 5.04 -13.78
C GLY A 118 -16.08 4.37 -12.71
N VAL A 119 -16.67 5.14 -11.79
CA VAL A 119 -17.42 4.59 -10.65
C VAL A 119 -18.90 4.97 -10.76
N GLU A 120 -19.77 3.97 -10.69
CA GLU A 120 -21.20 4.13 -10.76
C GLU A 120 -21.93 3.37 -9.63
N ARG A 121 -23.05 3.91 -9.17
CA ARG A 121 -23.96 3.18 -8.28
C ARG A 121 -24.89 2.33 -9.13
N ILE A 122 -25.02 1.05 -8.81
CA ILE A 122 -25.87 0.10 -9.49
C ILE A 122 -26.80 -0.60 -8.51
N GLU A 123 -27.93 -1.10 -9.01
CA GLU A 123 -28.87 -1.86 -8.21
C GLU A 123 -28.35 -3.29 -7.93
N PRO A 124 -28.67 -3.91 -6.78
CA PRO A 124 -28.25 -5.28 -6.45
C PRO A 124 -28.60 -6.31 -7.52
N ALA A 125 -29.76 -6.19 -8.14
CA ALA A 125 -30.16 -7.08 -9.24
C ALA A 125 -29.23 -6.95 -10.45
N GLU A 126 -28.76 -5.76 -10.78
CA GLU A 126 -27.77 -5.52 -11.83
C GLU A 126 -26.40 -6.07 -11.42
N ALA A 127 -25.98 -5.86 -10.15
CA ALA A 127 -24.74 -6.39 -9.64
C ALA A 127 -24.69 -7.93 -9.73
N ARG A 128 -25.78 -8.63 -9.37
CA ARG A 128 -25.89 -10.10 -9.52
C ARG A 128 -25.79 -10.55 -10.97
N ARG A 129 -26.29 -9.78 -11.93
CA ARG A 129 -26.16 -10.11 -13.35
C ARG A 129 -24.72 -9.94 -13.85
N ARG A 130 -24.04 -8.86 -13.44
CA ARG A 130 -22.65 -8.56 -13.84
C ARG A 130 -21.65 -9.47 -13.14
N PHE A 131 -21.88 -9.76 -11.86
CA PHE A 131 -20.97 -10.50 -10.98
C PHE A 131 -21.69 -11.66 -10.29
N PRO A 132 -22.06 -12.71 -11.02
CA PRO A 132 -22.96 -13.78 -10.53
C PRO A 132 -22.33 -14.66 -9.44
N THR A 133 -21.04 -14.48 -9.15
CA THR A 133 -20.37 -15.17 -8.05
C THR A 133 -20.77 -14.61 -6.68
N PHE A 134 -21.32 -13.38 -6.61
CA PHE A 134 -21.70 -12.72 -5.36
C PHE A 134 -23.22 -12.68 -5.18
N ALA A 135 -23.67 -12.76 -3.92
CA ALA A 135 -25.09 -12.78 -3.58
C ALA A 135 -25.76 -11.40 -3.64
N PHE A 136 -25.06 -10.34 -3.29
CA PHE A 136 -25.56 -8.95 -3.21
C PHE A 136 -26.98 -8.83 -2.67
N PRO A 137 -27.19 -8.78 -1.33
CA PRO A 137 -28.51 -8.65 -0.72
C PRO A 137 -29.29 -7.45 -1.25
N ASP A 138 -30.60 -7.57 -1.47
CA ASP A 138 -31.45 -6.49 -2.02
C ASP A 138 -31.45 -5.22 -1.17
N ALA A 139 -31.23 -5.35 0.14
CA ALA A 139 -31.13 -4.21 1.05
C ALA A 139 -29.81 -3.44 0.95
N HIS A 140 -28.81 -3.96 0.25
CA HIS A 140 -27.49 -3.33 0.14
C HIS A 140 -27.44 -2.40 -1.06
N ALA A 141 -26.67 -1.31 -0.94
CA ALA A 141 -26.27 -0.53 -2.10
C ALA A 141 -24.96 -1.10 -2.68
N VAL A 142 -24.72 -0.87 -3.97
CA VAL A 142 -23.52 -1.37 -4.69
C VAL A 142 -22.90 -0.24 -5.50
N LEU A 143 -21.58 -0.08 -5.39
CA LEU A 143 -20.78 0.73 -6.31
C LEU A 143 -19.97 -0.21 -7.21
N HIS A 144 -20.00 0.04 -8.50
CA HIS A 144 -19.18 -0.62 -9.50
C HIS A 144 -18.07 0.33 -9.93
N ASP A 145 -16.83 -0.08 -9.79
CA ASP A 145 -15.63 0.68 -10.14
C ASP A 145 -14.92 0.00 -11.31
N ARG A 146 -15.07 0.56 -12.50
CA ARG A 146 -14.42 0.07 -13.73
C ARG A 146 -12.90 0.28 -13.75
N THR A 147 -12.36 1.06 -12.83
CA THR A 147 -10.92 1.21 -12.65
C THR A 147 -10.33 0.17 -11.71
N GLY A 148 -11.19 -0.67 -11.12
CA GLY A 148 -10.81 -1.71 -10.20
C GLY A 148 -9.95 -2.79 -10.86
N GLY A 149 -9.05 -3.38 -10.08
CA GLY A 149 -8.16 -4.43 -10.59
C GLY A 149 -7.15 -4.91 -9.57
N VAL A 150 -6.28 -5.78 -10.03
CA VAL A 150 -5.18 -6.33 -9.24
C VAL A 150 -3.87 -5.68 -9.63
N VAL A 151 -3.15 -5.15 -8.65
CA VAL A 151 -1.72 -4.82 -8.79
C VAL A 151 -0.93 -6.12 -8.59
N ALA A 152 -0.10 -6.49 -9.56
CA ALA A 152 0.87 -7.58 -9.46
C ALA A 152 1.99 -7.18 -8.48
N ALA A 153 1.76 -7.42 -7.17
CA ALA A 153 2.60 -6.84 -6.12
C ALA A 153 4.03 -7.37 -6.14
N ALA A 154 4.21 -8.68 -6.29
CA ALA A 154 5.54 -9.28 -6.40
C ALA A 154 6.28 -8.78 -7.65
N ASP A 155 5.60 -8.72 -8.81
CA ASP A 155 6.19 -8.21 -10.05
C ASP A 155 6.54 -6.72 -9.96
N THR A 156 5.73 -5.93 -9.23
CA THR A 156 6.01 -4.51 -8.99
C THR A 156 7.30 -4.32 -8.20
N LEU A 157 7.51 -5.12 -7.15
CA LEU A 157 8.76 -5.07 -6.37
C LEU A 157 9.97 -5.45 -7.23
N LEU A 158 9.85 -6.54 -8.00
CA LEU A 158 10.91 -6.99 -8.92
C LEU A 158 11.21 -5.95 -10.02
N ALA A 159 10.17 -5.31 -10.55
CA ALA A 159 10.32 -4.26 -11.56
C ALA A 159 11.06 -3.05 -11.00
N LEU A 160 10.66 -2.59 -9.81
CA LEU A 160 11.30 -1.45 -9.15
C LEU A 160 12.74 -1.74 -8.73
N ASP A 161 13.02 -2.93 -8.17
CA ASP A 161 14.39 -3.36 -7.84
C ASP A 161 15.28 -3.35 -9.09
N ARG A 162 14.79 -3.96 -10.20
CA ARG A 162 15.52 -3.95 -11.47
C ARG A 162 15.78 -2.53 -11.98
N LEU A 163 14.78 -1.67 -11.95
CA LEU A 163 14.92 -0.27 -12.36
C LEU A 163 15.93 0.48 -11.48
N CYS A 164 15.87 0.29 -10.15
CA CYS A 164 16.87 0.85 -9.25
C CYS A 164 18.30 0.42 -9.62
N ARG A 165 18.51 -0.87 -9.94
CA ARG A 165 19.84 -1.38 -10.34
C ARG A 165 20.31 -0.83 -11.69
N ILE A 166 19.38 -0.69 -12.66
CA ILE A 166 19.67 -0.08 -13.97
C ILE A 166 20.13 1.37 -13.81
N GLU A 167 19.46 2.12 -12.93
CA GLU A 167 19.79 3.53 -12.63
C GLU A 167 20.98 3.68 -11.67
N GLY A 168 21.66 2.59 -11.30
CA GLY A 168 22.85 2.64 -10.45
C GLY A 168 22.60 2.90 -8.97
N VAL A 169 21.40 2.63 -8.45
CA VAL A 169 21.11 2.73 -7.02
C VAL A 169 21.95 1.72 -6.24
N HIS A 170 22.63 2.20 -5.19
CA HIS A 170 23.41 1.36 -4.29
C HIS A 170 22.50 0.70 -3.25
N VAL A 171 22.16 -0.57 -3.46
CA VAL A 171 21.30 -1.35 -2.54
C VAL A 171 22.17 -1.97 -1.43
N LEU A 172 21.85 -1.63 -0.18
CA LEU A 172 22.51 -2.10 1.04
C LEU A 172 21.53 -3.01 1.80
N GLU A 173 21.49 -4.27 1.43
CA GLU A 173 20.69 -5.31 2.08
C GLU A 173 21.33 -5.79 3.39
N ASP A 174 20.55 -6.48 4.23
CA ASP A 174 20.97 -6.98 5.54
C ASP A 174 21.67 -5.89 6.37
N THR A 175 21.16 -4.65 6.29
CA THR A 175 21.74 -3.48 6.93
C THR A 175 20.70 -2.77 7.78
N ARG A 176 20.80 -2.92 9.09
CA ARG A 176 19.86 -2.30 10.03
C ARG A 176 20.28 -0.88 10.37
N VAL A 177 19.39 0.08 10.19
CA VAL A 177 19.57 1.43 10.71
C VAL A 177 19.34 1.43 12.22
N LEU A 178 20.32 1.93 12.98
CA LEU A 178 20.32 2.01 14.44
C LEU A 178 19.99 3.41 14.94
N GLY A 179 20.29 4.43 14.13
CA GLY A 179 20.06 5.81 14.52
C GLY A 179 20.14 6.76 13.34
N LEU A 180 19.52 7.92 13.51
CA LEU A 180 19.48 9.01 12.55
C LEU A 180 19.77 10.33 13.30
N ALA A 181 20.78 11.09 12.83
CA ALA A 181 21.02 12.46 13.28
C ALA A 181 20.46 13.45 12.24
N PRO A 182 19.16 13.80 12.32
CA PRO A 182 18.46 14.46 11.22
C PRO A 182 18.88 15.91 10.99
N THR A 183 19.47 16.55 12.00
CA THR A 183 19.90 17.96 11.93
C THR A 183 21.38 18.14 11.56
N SER A 184 22.15 17.04 11.43
CA SER A 184 23.55 17.11 11.01
C SER A 184 23.68 17.44 9.52
N ASP A 185 24.82 17.99 9.14
CA ASP A 185 25.17 18.34 7.77
C ASP A 185 26.56 17.79 7.40
N PRO A 186 26.68 16.76 6.58
CA PRO A 186 25.59 15.92 6.01
C PRO A 186 24.81 15.15 7.09
N VAL A 187 23.60 14.68 6.74
CA VAL A 187 22.79 13.82 7.63
C VAL A 187 23.54 12.54 7.92
N VAL A 188 23.66 12.17 9.20
CA VAL A 188 24.33 10.94 9.66
C VAL A 188 23.31 9.86 9.90
N VAL A 189 23.56 8.69 9.31
CA VAL A 189 22.80 7.45 9.51
C VAL A 189 23.72 6.39 10.08
N ASP A 190 23.50 6.01 11.32
CA ASP A 190 24.24 4.93 11.98
C ASP A 190 23.57 3.58 11.67
N THR A 191 24.35 2.62 11.23
CA THR A 191 23.91 1.26 10.91
C THR A 191 24.74 0.23 11.65
N ASP A 192 24.27 -1.02 11.71
CA ASP A 192 25.03 -2.16 12.24
C ASP A 192 26.26 -2.52 11.36
N ARG A 193 26.37 -1.95 10.19
CA ARG A 193 27.52 -2.13 9.27
C ARG A 193 28.41 -0.90 9.15
N GLY A 194 28.18 0.11 9.99
CA GLY A 194 28.94 1.35 10.02
C GLY A 194 28.09 2.58 9.71
N ARG A 195 28.77 3.72 9.69
CA ARG A 195 28.14 5.03 9.51
C ARG A 195 28.05 5.40 8.04
N LEU A 196 26.88 5.88 7.63
CA LEU A 196 26.60 6.44 6.30
C LEU A 196 26.35 7.96 6.43
N LEU A 197 26.73 8.69 5.40
CA LEU A 197 26.49 10.13 5.28
C LEU A 197 25.66 10.40 4.04
N ALA A 198 24.68 11.29 4.13
CA ALA A 198 23.84 11.67 3.00
C ALA A 198 23.48 13.14 3.03
N GLU A 199 23.37 13.78 1.87
CA GLU A 199 22.86 15.14 1.77
C GLU A 199 21.36 15.19 2.12
N ARG A 200 20.63 14.15 1.76
CA ARG A 200 19.18 13.99 2.01
C ARG A 200 18.87 12.56 2.43
N VAL A 201 17.87 12.41 3.27
CA VAL A 201 17.38 11.10 3.71
C VAL A 201 15.88 11.03 3.51
N VAL A 202 15.40 9.89 2.99
CA VAL A 202 13.96 9.59 2.91
C VAL A 202 13.67 8.34 3.74
N VAL A 203 12.81 8.48 4.74
CA VAL A 203 12.42 7.38 5.64
C VAL A 203 11.14 6.72 5.14
N THR A 204 11.26 5.46 4.73
CA THR A 204 10.16 4.61 4.23
C THR A 204 10.13 3.26 4.96
N ALA A 205 10.39 3.28 6.27
CA ALA A 205 10.68 2.10 7.08
C ALA A 205 9.42 1.28 7.48
N GLY A 206 8.24 1.57 6.90
CA GLY A 206 7.02 0.80 7.11
C GLY A 206 6.68 0.63 8.60
N ALA A 207 6.53 -0.62 9.05
CA ALA A 207 6.19 -0.94 10.44
C ALA A 207 7.27 -0.49 11.46
N TRP A 208 8.50 -0.26 11.03
CA TRP A 208 9.62 0.19 11.88
C TRP A 208 9.83 1.72 11.85
N VAL A 209 8.91 2.48 11.26
CA VAL A 209 9.06 3.95 11.15
C VAL A 209 9.20 4.64 12.50
N GLY A 210 8.53 4.15 13.53
CA GLY A 210 8.61 4.68 14.90
C GLY A 210 10.00 4.54 15.55
N ASP A 211 10.84 3.59 15.08
CA ASP A 211 12.21 3.44 15.58
C ASP A 211 13.13 4.53 15.03
N LEU A 212 12.89 4.99 13.82
CA LEU A 212 13.70 6.00 13.14
C LEU A 212 13.15 7.42 13.33
N VAL A 213 11.84 7.54 13.52
CA VAL A 213 11.13 8.81 13.75
C VAL A 213 10.30 8.68 15.05
N PRO A 214 10.89 8.92 16.22
CA PRO A 214 10.23 8.68 17.51
C PRO A 214 8.89 9.40 17.70
N ALA A 215 8.68 10.57 17.06
CA ALA A 215 7.41 11.29 17.06
C ALA A 215 6.25 10.49 16.46
N LEU A 216 6.54 9.51 15.58
CA LEU A 216 5.52 8.65 14.98
C LEU A 216 5.23 7.38 15.79
N ARG A 217 6.07 7.02 16.77
CA ARG A 217 5.86 5.80 17.58
C ARG A 217 4.47 5.74 18.25
N PRO A 218 3.94 6.81 18.86
CA PRO A 218 2.60 6.80 19.44
C PRO A 218 1.47 6.99 18.41
N ARG A 219 1.79 7.27 17.16
CA ARG A 219 0.82 7.68 16.11
C ARG A 219 0.66 6.66 15.00
N VAL A 220 1.63 5.79 14.83
CA VAL A 220 1.61 4.71 13.84
C VAL A 220 1.58 3.39 14.59
N LEU A 221 0.42 2.75 14.59
CA LEU A 221 0.22 1.47 15.22
C LEU A 221 0.49 0.34 14.22
N VAL A 222 1.30 -0.63 14.64
CA VAL A 222 1.56 -1.83 13.85
C VAL A 222 0.50 -2.86 14.14
N GLN A 223 -0.09 -3.45 13.10
CA GLN A 223 -1.12 -4.47 13.24
C GLN A 223 -0.87 -5.61 12.26
N ARG A 224 -0.95 -6.84 12.75
CA ARG A 224 -0.86 -8.05 11.95
C ARG A 224 -2.20 -8.36 11.31
N GLN A 225 -2.19 -8.52 10.00
CA GLN A 225 -3.35 -8.91 9.22
C GLN A 225 -3.26 -10.38 8.85
N HIS A 226 -4.39 -11.07 8.87
CA HIS A 226 -4.50 -12.47 8.51
C HIS A 226 -5.26 -12.60 7.20
N VAL A 227 -4.65 -13.25 6.24
CA VAL A 227 -5.15 -13.34 4.86
C VAL A 227 -5.32 -14.79 4.47
N GLY A 228 -6.51 -15.15 3.99
CA GLY A 228 -6.81 -16.49 3.50
C GLY A 228 -6.90 -16.54 1.98
N TYR A 229 -6.55 -17.70 1.42
CA TYR A 229 -6.77 -18.06 0.03
C TYR A 229 -7.68 -19.29 0.00
N PHE A 230 -8.80 -19.19 -0.68
CA PHE A 230 -9.87 -20.19 -0.63
C PHE A 230 -10.18 -20.71 -2.03
N ALA A 231 -10.38 -22.03 -2.14
CA ALA A 231 -10.93 -22.60 -3.35
C ALA A 231 -12.37 -22.11 -3.57
N LEU A 232 -12.71 -21.81 -4.81
CA LEU A 232 -14.09 -21.56 -5.21
C LEU A 232 -14.58 -22.77 -5.99
N GLU A 233 -15.71 -23.36 -5.59
CA GLU A 233 -16.27 -24.52 -6.29
C GLU A 233 -16.97 -24.12 -7.58
N GLY A 234 -16.92 -24.99 -8.58
CA GLY A 234 -17.52 -24.81 -9.89
C GLY A 234 -16.50 -24.61 -11.00
N ASP A 235 -16.82 -23.75 -11.98
CA ASP A 235 -15.89 -23.45 -13.08
C ASP A 235 -14.66 -22.69 -12.54
N PRO A 236 -13.44 -23.19 -12.73
CA PRO A 236 -12.21 -22.50 -12.28
C PRO A 236 -12.07 -21.06 -12.81
N LEU A 237 -12.70 -20.74 -13.95
CA LEU A 237 -12.68 -19.40 -14.49
C LEU A 237 -13.51 -18.41 -13.67
N ASP A 238 -14.45 -18.90 -12.86
CA ASP A 238 -15.26 -18.03 -11.98
C ASP A 238 -14.45 -17.46 -10.82
N ALA A 239 -13.27 -18.01 -10.51
CA ALA A 239 -12.34 -17.48 -9.52
C ALA A 239 -11.35 -16.44 -10.08
N ARG A 240 -11.33 -16.24 -11.41
CA ARG A 240 -10.30 -15.44 -12.11
C ARG A 240 -10.87 -14.19 -12.76
N ALA A 241 -9.99 -13.20 -12.92
CA ALA A 241 -10.28 -12.05 -13.77
C ALA A 241 -10.56 -12.49 -15.23
N PRO A 242 -11.49 -11.82 -15.96
CA PRO A 242 -12.34 -10.72 -15.52
C PRO A 242 -13.65 -11.15 -14.83
N ARG A 243 -13.94 -12.47 -14.69
CA ARG A 243 -15.20 -12.95 -14.11
C ARG A 243 -15.34 -12.67 -12.61
N PHE A 244 -14.21 -12.66 -11.89
CA PHE A 244 -14.15 -12.33 -10.46
C PHE A 244 -13.53 -10.94 -10.29
N PRO A 245 -14.27 -9.93 -9.81
CA PRO A 245 -13.76 -8.60 -9.57
C PRO A 245 -12.91 -8.54 -8.29
N VAL A 246 -12.14 -7.47 -8.12
CA VAL A 246 -11.73 -7.09 -6.77
C VAL A 246 -12.95 -6.59 -6.01
N TRP A 247 -13.00 -6.83 -4.70
CA TRP A 247 -14.19 -6.49 -3.94
C TRP A 247 -13.88 -5.95 -2.56
N VAL A 248 -14.80 -5.11 -2.06
CA VAL A 248 -14.78 -4.60 -0.69
C VAL A 248 -16.21 -4.58 -0.17
N HIS A 249 -16.42 -5.24 0.96
CA HIS A 249 -17.65 -5.12 1.72
C HIS A 249 -17.46 -4.09 2.82
N LEU A 250 -18.23 -3.00 2.76
CA LEU A 250 -18.26 -1.93 3.73
C LEU A 250 -19.35 -2.26 4.75
N GLY A 251 -19.00 -3.03 5.77
CA GLY A 251 -19.94 -3.47 6.80
C GLY A 251 -20.47 -2.33 7.66
N ALA A 252 -21.45 -2.66 8.53
CA ALA A 252 -21.82 -1.78 9.63
C ALA A 252 -20.61 -1.56 10.57
N PRO A 253 -20.60 -0.52 11.39
CA PRO A 253 -19.46 -0.19 12.25
C PRO A 253 -18.90 -1.37 13.06
N ASP A 254 -19.77 -2.25 13.54
CA ASP A 254 -19.39 -3.42 14.36
C ASP A 254 -18.91 -4.64 13.55
N SER A 255 -19.19 -4.69 12.24
CA SER A 255 -18.81 -5.83 11.38
C SER A 255 -17.53 -5.61 10.59
N GLY A 256 -17.05 -4.37 10.53
CA GLY A 256 -15.81 -3.99 9.88
C GLY A 256 -15.82 -4.15 8.35
N VAL A 257 -14.67 -3.93 7.75
CA VAL A 257 -14.47 -3.97 6.31
C VAL A 257 -13.81 -5.30 5.92
N HIS A 258 -14.37 -5.98 4.93
CA HIS A 258 -13.77 -7.18 4.33
C HIS A 258 -13.44 -6.89 2.87
N TYR A 259 -12.39 -7.52 2.36
CA TYR A 259 -11.97 -7.33 0.99
C TYR A 259 -11.39 -8.60 0.38
N GLY A 260 -11.33 -8.64 -0.92
CA GLY A 260 -10.67 -9.75 -1.60
C GLY A 260 -10.38 -9.48 -3.07
N LEU A 261 -9.67 -10.46 -3.64
CA LEU A 261 -9.18 -10.43 -4.99
C LEU A 261 -9.49 -11.76 -5.69
N PRO A 262 -9.57 -11.77 -7.04
CA PRO A 262 -9.57 -13.01 -7.81
C PRO A 262 -8.32 -13.85 -7.54
N GLU A 263 -8.34 -15.10 -8.01
CA GLU A 263 -7.14 -15.92 -8.10
C GLU A 263 -6.08 -15.21 -8.94
N PHE A 264 -4.95 -14.91 -8.32
CA PHE A 264 -3.86 -14.18 -8.96
C PHE A 264 -2.50 -14.55 -8.35
N GLY A 265 -1.61 -15.08 -9.17
CA GLY A 265 -0.25 -15.45 -8.79
C GLY A 265 -0.14 -16.57 -7.74
N ARG A 266 -1.24 -17.02 -7.19
CA ARG A 266 -1.39 -18.10 -6.22
C ARG A 266 -2.79 -18.70 -6.35
N PRO A 267 -2.95 -20.04 -6.23
CA PRO A 267 -4.26 -20.69 -6.26
C PRO A 267 -5.24 -20.15 -5.21
N GLY A 268 -6.50 -20.00 -5.60
CA GLY A 268 -7.61 -19.59 -4.75
C GLY A 268 -7.89 -18.08 -4.74
N ILE A 269 -9.15 -17.74 -4.46
CA ILE A 269 -9.56 -16.35 -4.26
C ILE A 269 -9.01 -15.85 -2.91
N LYS A 270 -8.43 -14.67 -2.90
CA LYS A 270 -7.87 -14.06 -1.71
C LYS A 270 -8.94 -13.28 -0.95
N ALA A 271 -8.99 -13.43 0.37
CA ALA A 271 -9.86 -12.61 1.21
C ALA A 271 -9.22 -12.32 2.58
N ALA A 272 -9.59 -11.19 3.15
CA ALA A 272 -9.18 -10.79 4.50
C ALA A 272 -10.22 -9.86 5.14
N TRP A 273 -10.16 -9.81 6.47
CA TRP A 273 -10.78 -8.75 7.25
C TRP A 273 -9.79 -7.59 7.37
N HIS A 274 -10.21 -6.40 6.99
CA HIS A 274 -9.43 -5.17 7.16
C HIS A 274 -9.56 -4.72 8.62
N ALA A 275 -8.71 -5.30 9.48
CA ALA A 275 -8.70 -4.99 10.90
C ALA A 275 -7.88 -3.73 11.14
N THR A 276 -8.50 -2.70 11.70
CA THR A 276 -7.85 -1.47 12.12
C THR A 276 -8.23 -1.16 13.59
N GLY A 277 -7.36 -0.44 14.30
CA GLY A 277 -7.63 -0.02 15.67
C GLY A 277 -7.55 -1.13 16.74
N ILE A 278 -7.09 -2.33 16.42
CA ILE A 278 -6.99 -3.47 17.33
C ILE A 278 -5.54 -3.68 17.76
N GLY A 279 -5.19 -3.26 18.99
CA GLY A 279 -3.88 -3.54 19.59
C GLY A 279 -2.69 -2.94 18.85
N ALA A 280 -1.50 -3.16 19.36
CA ALA A 280 -0.24 -2.89 18.69
C ALA A 280 0.59 -4.17 18.71
N ASP A 281 0.98 -4.64 17.52
CA ASP A 281 1.83 -5.82 17.36
C ASP A 281 3.31 -5.43 17.30
N ASP A 282 4.17 -6.30 17.79
CA ASP A 282 5.60 -6.17 17.57
C ASP A 282 5.91 -6.49 16.09
N PRO A 283 6.51 -5.56 15.32
CA PRO A 283 6.86 -5.83 13.93
C PRO A 283 7.93 -6.91 13.78
N ASP A 284 8.69 -7.20 14.83
CA ASP A 284 9.71 -8.23 14.81
C ASP A 284 9.17 -9.63 15.19
N ASP A 285 7.93 -9.72 15.68
CA ASP A 285 7.26 -11.00 15.88
C ASP A 285 6.97 -11.68 14.53
N SER A 286 7.29 -12.97 14.45
CA SER A 286 7.11 -13.81 13.26
C SER A 286 5.95 -14.81 13.41
N THR A 287 5.01 -14.55 14.31
CA THR A 287 3.83 -15.42 14.48
C THR A 287 3.05 -15.55 13.17
N GLY A 288 2.77 -16.79 12.80
CA GLY A 288 2.02 -17.15 11.60
C GLY A 288 0.54 -16.76 11.65
N PRO A 289 -0.23 -17.13 10.62
CA PRO A 289 -1.66 -16.83 10.57
C PRO A 289 -2.44 -17.47 11.72
N ASP A 290 -3.30 -16.69 12.35
CA ASP A 290 -4.27 -17.20 13.35
C ASP A 290 -5.41 -17.92 12.64
N SER A 291 -5.64 -19.19 12.99
CA SER A 291 -6.67 -20.02 12.36
C SER A 291 -8.09 -19.49 12.62
N GLY A 292 -8.34 -18.96 13.83
CA GLY A 292 -9.64 -18.35 14.16
C GLY A 292 -9.94 -17.09 13.35
N ALA A 293 -8.91 -16.29 13.02
CA ALA A 293 -9.03 -15.15 12.12
C ALA A 293 -9.36 -15.60 10.70
N ILE A 294 -8.68 -16.63 10.20
CA ILE A 294 -8.96 -17.22 8.87
C ILE A 294 -10.38 -17.80 8.82
N ASP A 295 -10.82 -18.50 9.86
CA ASP A 295 -12.17 -19.05 9.93
C ASP A 295 -13.26 -17.96 9.96
N ARG A 296 -13.00 -16.81 10.60
CA ARG A 296 -13.93 -15.66 10.54
C ARG A 296 -14.05 -15.14 9.11
N VAL A 297 -12.94 -14.96 8.40
CA VAL A 297 -12.93 -14.54 6.99
C VAL A 297 -13.67 -15.55 6.13
N ARG A 298 -13.42 -16.86 6.33
CA ARG A 298 -14.09 -17.94 5.61
C ARG A 298 -15.62 -17.89 5.80
N ARG A 299 -16.09 -17.82 7.06
CA ARG A 299 -17.54 -17.72 7.34
C ARG A 299 -18.16 -16.49 6.70
N PHE A 300 -17.51 -15.34 6.83
CA PHE A 300 -17.98 -14.11 6.19
C PHE A 300 -18.10 -14.29 4.67
N LEU A 301 -17.02 -14.74 4.04
CA LEU A 301 -16.94 -14.90 2.58
C LEU A 301 -18.00 -15.89 2.07
N SER A 302 -18.21 -17.03 2.76
CA SER A 302 -19.24 -18.00 2.41
C SER A 302 -20.66 -17.42 2.41
N ALA A 303 -20.94 -16.40 3.26
CA ALA A 303 -22.22 -15.73 3.29
C ALA A 303 -22.40 -14.67 2.18
N GLN A 304 -21.30 -14.23 1.56
CA GLN A 304 -21.32 -13.21 0.50
C GLN A 304 -21.33 -13.81 -0.91
N LEU A 305 -20.98 -15.08 -1.03
CA LEU A 305 -20.90 -15.76 -2.33
C LEU A 305 -22.20 -16.48 -2.65
N ALA A 306 -22.60 -16.44 -3.93
CA ALA A 306 -23.66 -17.26 -4.49
C ALA A 306 -23.18 -18.68 -4.87
N ARG A 307 -21.88 -18.97 -4.68
CA ARG A 307 -21.23 -20.24 -4.96
C ARG A 307 -20.61 -20.81 -3.69
N PRO A 308 -20.56 -22.15 -3.56
CA PRO A 308 -19.89 -22.78 -2.42
C PRO A 308 -18.39 -22.43 -2.38
N LEU A 309 -17.90 -22.24 -1.18
CA LEU A 309 -16.49 -22.04 -0.89
C LEU A 309 -15.85 -23.39 -0.53
N GLY A 310 -14.83 -23.78 -1.27
CA GLY A 310 -14.05 -25.01 -1.03
C GLY A 310 -13.03 -24.84 0.10
N ASP A 311 -11.92 -25.58 0.06
CA ASP A 311 -10.91 -25.59 1.11
C ASP A 311 -10.14 -24.26 1.24
N THR A 312 -9.57 -24.03 2.43
CA THR A 312 -8.54 -23.05 2.64
C THR A 312 -7.22 -23.59 2.07
N LEU A 313 -6.76 -23.01 0.95
CA LEU A 313 -5.58 -23.48 0.23
C LEU A 313 -4.28 -22.95 0.83
N HIS A 314 -4.34 -21.73 1.38
CA HIS A 314 -3.19 -21.07 1.96
C HIS A 314 -3.64 -19.95 2.92
N ALA A 315 -2.76 -19.64 3.88
CA ALA A 315 -2.90 -18.48 4.73
C ALA A 315 -1.55 -17.78 4.93
N GLU A 316 -1.58 -16.47 5.01
CA GLU A 316 -0.39 -15.63 5.23
C GLU A 316 -0.71 -14.46 6.16
N THR A 317 0.33 -13.83 6.71
CA THR A 317 0.18 -12.59 7.47
C THR A 317 0.87 -11.45 6.73
N CYS A 318 0.43 -10.23 6.99
CA CYS A 318 1.18 -9.03 6.63
C CYS A 318 1.02 -7.97 7.72
N LEU A 319 1.92 -7.00 7.76
CA LEU A 319 1.85 -5.91 8.72
C LEU A 319 1.17 -4.68 8.09
N TYR A 320 0.24 -4.08 8.84
CA TYR A 320 -0.16 -2.71 8.60
C TYR A 320 0.61 -1.78 9.53
N ALA A 321 0.89 -0.58 9.08
CA ALA A 321 1.38 0.54 9.87
C ALA A 321 0.33 1.63 9.75
N ASN A 322 -0.56 1.71 10.74
CA ASN A 322 -1.79 2.49 10.69
C ASN A 322 -1.68 3.77 11.50
N THR A 323 -2.06 4.89 10.92
CA THR A 323 -2.47 6.09 11.66
C THR A 323 -3.90 5.94 12.16
N ALA A 324 -4.29 6.71 13.16
CA ALA A 324 -5.64 6.63 13.73
C ALA A 324 -6.75 7.02 12.75
N ASP A 325 -6.43 7.89 11.79
CA ASP A 325 -7.33 8.36 10.73
C ASP A 325 -7.13 7.62 9.39
N GLU A 326 -6.26 6.61 9.39
CA GLU A 326 -5.85 5.83 8.21
C GLU A 326 -5.22 6.67 7.08
N HIS A 327 -4.82 7.91 7.36
CA HIS A 327 -4.14 8.76 6.38
C HIS A 327 -2.64 8.46 6.29
N PHE A 328 -2.06 8.77 5.15
CA PHE A 328 -0.61 8.71 4.96
C PHE A 328 0.07 9.83 5.73
N VAL A 329 1.30 9.57 6.15
CA VAL A 329 2.20 10.60 6.67
C VAL A 329 3.25 10.87 5.62
N ILE A 330 3.24 12.07 5.04
CA ILE A 330 4.18 12.50 3.99
C ILE A 330 4.61 13.93 4.29
N GLY A 331 5.91 14.13 4.57
CA GLY A 331 6.41 15.47 4.84
C GLY A 331 7.88 15.50 5.24
N ALA A 332 8.45 16.71 5.26
CA ALA A 332 9.76 16.92 5.85
C ALA A 332 9.67 16.88 7.38
N LEU A 333 10.69 16.34 8.02
CA LEU A 333 10.77 16.30 9.47
C LEU A 333 10.96 17.73 10.03
N PRO A 334 10.14 18.18 10.99
CA PRO A 334 10.26 19.51 11.58
C PRO A 334 11.67 19.79 12.11
N GLY A 335 12.23 20.93 11.76
CA GLY A 335 13.59 21.31 12.11
C GLY A 335 14.69 20.57 11.34
N ALA A 336 14.35 19.64 10.46
CA ALA A 336 15.31 18.85 9.67
C ALA A 336 14.83 18.67 8.22
N PRO A 337 14.80 19.71 7.39
CA PRO A 337 14.18 19.69 6.06
C PRO A 337 14.87 18.74 5.07
N ARG A 338 16.08 18.28 5.38
CA ARG A 338 16.81 17.27 4.59
C ARG A 338 16.33 15.84 4.84
N VAL A 339 15.45 15.65 5.83
CA VAL A 339 14.86 14.35 6.15
C VAL A 339 13.37 14.40 5.81
N VAL A 340 12.96 13.58 4.85
CA VAL A 340 11.57 13.40 4.42
C VAL A 340 11.06 12.07 4.94
N VAL A 341 9.83 12.04 5.40
CA VAL A 341 9.19 10.82 5.92
C VAL A 341 8.01 10.44 5.04
N GLY A 342 7.92 9.17 4.69
CA GLY A 342 6.81 8.55 3.99
C GLY A 342 6.32 7.30 4.72
N SER A 343 5.32 7.45 5.62
CA SER A 343 4.60 6.33 6.21
C SER A 343 3.24 6.20 5.55
N CYS A 344 3.18 5.42 4.47
CA CYS A 344 2.05 5.37 3.54
C CYS A 344 1.42 3.98 3.47
N CYS A 345 1.27 3.29 4.60
CA CYS A 345 0.64 1.97 4.63
C CYS A 345 -0.87 2.09 4.90
N SER A 346 -1.28 2.24 6.16
CA SER A 346 -2.67 2.24 6.64
C SER A 346 -3.57 1.23 5.91
N GLY A 347 -3.01 0.04 5.59
CA GLY A 347 -3.71 -1.04 4.89
C GLY A 347 -4.05 -0.80 3.42
N HIS A 348 -3.78 0.41 2.87
CA HIS A 348 -4.20 0.71 1.50
C HIS A 348 -3.12 1.38 0.60
N GLY A 349 -1.88 1.54 1.10
CA GLY A 349 -0.86 2.35 0.45
C GLY A 349 -0.19 1.74 -0.79
N PHE A 350 -0.13 0.42 -0.93
CA PHE A 350 0.65 -0.24 -2.00
C PHE A 350 0.29 0.27 -3.40
N LYS A 351 -1.00 0.43 -3.71
CA LYS A 351 -1.49 0.88 -5.01
C LYS A 351 -1.08 2.32 -5.37
N PHE A 352 -0.63 3.09 -4.39
CA PHE A 352 -0.09 4.44 -4.58
C PHE A 352 1.43 4.45 -4.78
N ALA A 353 2.12 3.32 -4.76
CA ALA A 353 3.57 3.26 -4.68
C ALA A 353 4.32 4.10 -5.72
N PRO A 354 3.98 4.07 -7.02
CA PRO A 354 4.68 4.91 -8.00
C PRO A 354 4.47 6.41 -7.75
N LEU A 355 3.24 6.81 -7.38
CA LEU A 355 2.90 8.19 -7.00
C LEU A 355 3.66 8.60 -5.72
N VAL A 356 3.63 7.78 -4.67
CA VAL A 356 4.35 8.05 -3.41
C VAL A 356 5.84 8.22 -3.67
N GLY A 357 6.44 7.39 -4.51
CA GLY A 357 7.84 7.54 -4.92
C GLY A 357 8.11 8.91 -5.55
N ARG A 358 7.23 9.39 -6.43
CA ARG A 358 7.32 10.73 -7.04
C ARG A 358 7.17 11.84 -6.00
N LEU A 359 6.18 11.73 -5.10
CA LEU A 359 5.95 12.71 -4.03
C LEU A 359 7.16 12.85 -3.12
N LEU A 360 7.70 11.73 -2.63
CA LEU A 360 8.84 11.71 -1.72
C LEU A 360 10.12 12.23 -2.38
N ALA A 361 10.37 11.86 -3.62
CA ALA A 361 11.50 12.39 -4.38
C ALA A 361 11.39 13.90 -4.61
N GLY A 362 10.21 14.41 -4.97
CA GLY A 362 9.96 15.84 -5.12
C GLY A 362 10.17 16.61 -3.82
N LEU A 363 9.61 16.12 -2.71
CA LEU A 363 9.82 16.75 -1.40
C LEU A 363 11.29 16.76 -0.99
N ALA A 364 12.01 15.66 -1.23
CA ALA A 364 13.43 15.57 -0.87
C ALA A 364 14.32 16.52 -1.68
N LEU A 365 14.01 16.74 -2.96
CA LEU A 365 14.84 17.54 -3.85
C LEU A 365 14.44 19.01 -3.90
N ASP A 366 13.14 19.28 -4.02
CA ASP A 366 12.62 20.61 -4.32
C ASP A 366 11.82 21.21 -3.16
N GLY A 367 11.53 20.44 -2.14
CA GLY A 367 10.62 20.82 -1.06
C GLY A 367 9.15 20.90 -1.49
N VAL A 368 8.81 20.51 -2.74
CA VAL A 368 7.46 20.43 -3.32
C VAL A 368 7.35 19.15 -4.16
N THR A 369 6.13 18.68 -4.40
CA THR A 369 5.94 17.40 -5.10
C THR A 369 5.66 17.56 -6.60
N GLY A 370 5.20 18.72 -7.02
CA GLY A 370 4.71 18.94 -8.38
C GLY A 370 3.41 18.19 -8.71
N VAL A 371 2.71 17.64 -7.70
CA VAL A 371 1.42 16.96 -7.84
C VAL A 371 0.32 17.83 -7.25
N PRO A 372 -0.49 18.56 -8.06
CA PRO A 372 -1.46 19.52 -7.55
C PRO A 372 -2.47 18.94 -6.56
N ALA A 373 -2.94 17.72 -6.83
CA ALA A 373 -3.89 17.02 -5.95
C ALA A 373 -3.31 16.73 -4.55
N PHE A 374 -1.99 16.59 -4.44
CA PHE A 374 -1.31 16.42 -3.16
C PHE A 374 -0.98 17.76 -2.50
N GLU A 375 -0.48 18.74 -3.26
CA GLU A 375 -0.08 20.03 -2.71
C GLU A 375 -1.25 20.76 -2.02
N ALA A 376 -2.47 20.61 -2.55
CA ALA A 376 -3.67 21.15 -1.93
C ALA A 376 -3.97 20.61 -0.52
N GLU A 377 -3.51 19.39 -0.24
CA GLU A 377 -3.78 18.65 1.01
C GLU A 377 -2.49 18.42 1.85
N ARG A 378 -1.37 18.95 1.41
CA ARG A 378 -0.04 18.66 1.96
C ARG A 378 0.05 18.84 3.48
N ALA A 379 -0.58 19.89 4.02
CA ALA A 379 -0.56 20.14 5.45
C ALA A 379 -1.21 19.00 6.27
N ALA A 380 -2.32 18.43 5.77
CA ALA A 380 -2.98 17.30 6.42
C ALA A 380 -2.08 16.05 6.46
N PHE A 381 -1.38 15.75 5.36
CA PHE A 381 -0.46 14.61 5.30
C PHE A 381 0.80 14.80 6.18
N ALA A 382 1.21 16.04 6.44
CA ALA A 382 2.37 16.34 7.30
C ALA A 382 2.00 16.51 8.78
N ALA A 383 0.72 16.69 9.13
CA ALA A 383 0.26 16.97 10.47
C ALA A 383 0.78 16.01 11.55
N PRO A 384 0.87 14.69 11.33
CA PRO A 384 1.42 13.77 12.33
C PRO A 384 2.89 14.00 12.67
N LEU A 385 3.65 14.73 11.87
CA LEU A 385 5.06 15.05 12.11
C LEU A 385 5.22 16.33 12.98
N GLN A 386 4.17 17.12 13.13
CA GLN A 386 4.21 18.44 13.75
C GLN A 386 4.13 18.41 15.29
N GLY A 387 4.11 17.26 15.90
CA GLY A 387 4.16 17.17 17.35
C GLY A 387 2.96 16.51 17.97
#